data_0d2dea0296da2cca83ce13ec1e846257
#
_entry.id   0d2dea0296da2cca83ce13ec1e846257
#
_cell.length_a   1.000
_cell.length_b   1.000
_cell.length_c   1.000
_cell.angle_alpha   90.00
_cell.angle_beta   90.00
_cell.angle_gamma   90.00
#
_symmetry.space_group_name_H-M   'P 1'
#
loop_
_entity.id
_entity.type
_entity.pdbx_description
1 polymer ?
#
loop_
_entity_poly.entity_id
_entity_poly.type
_entity_poly.pdbx_seq_one_letter_code
_entity_poly.pdbx_strand_id
1 'polypeptide(L)'
;ATESFAIIPDRLYYVGDNEVAIYLTQADDGTLILLDAGWPASGYQYWRNIEAMGFDPRDIDYILLTHGHGDQYGTGAELDTMIKNAGGDRVVYECYEDTYGYDIYGFPEITGIIEDTPVLNAVDKFYINDTWMEFDGSVRIKPVLTAGHTNGTDSFIFELTDPATNETLTISYLGGYGVNGNTKYDPDNDPTGRGYLRLAFQYGLRYLQQTVEPDYMIPQHTNQYPMLEINKAAEEKGIPFLEAVNRGSYEWVNFLEKRQAVITYEDYYQNWKADPKDEFGTEITVTDAELQTIEAAGPYRREGGTYQITLTDGGRIIQGFNRYMNQTDKLSG
;
A
#
# COMPACT_ATOMS: atom_id res chain seq x y z
N ALA A 1 7.34 -4.35 -22.12
CA ALA A 1 6.03 -4.78 -21.68
C ALA A 1 6.24 -5.63 -20.45
N THR A 2 5.56 -5.33 -19.37
CA THR A 2 5.54 -6.15 -18.16
C THR A 2 4.74 -7.40 -18.49
N GLU A 3 5.27 -8.57 -18.17
CA GLU A 3 4.57 -9.82 -18.39
C GLU A 3 3.53 -9.99 -17.29
N SER A 4 2.26 -10.09 -17.68
CA SER A 4 1.17 -10.50 -16.80
C SER A 4 1.30 -11.98 -16.47
N PHE A 5 0.90 -12.37 -15.27
CA PHE A 5 0.98 -13.77 -14.84
C PHE A 5 -0.12 -14.14 -13.85
N ALA A 6 -0.41 -15.43 -13.74
CA ALA A 6 -1.33 -15.95 -12.74
C ALA A 6 -0.62 -16.12 -11.40
N ILE A 7 -1.16 -15.49 -10.35
CA ILE A 7 -0.76 -15.72 -8.95
C ILE A 7 -1.43 -17.01 -8.45
N ILE A 8 -2.74 -17.11 -8.67
CA ILE A 8 -3.55 -18.33 -8.49
C ILE A 8 -4.21 -18.58 -9.84
N PRO A 9 -3.85 -19.65 -10.57
CA PRO A 9 -4.48 -19.99 -11.85
C PRO A 9 -6.01 -20.03 -11.71
N ASP A 10 -6.69 -19.49 -12.70
CA ASP A 10 -8.15 -19.39 -12.78
C ASP A 10 -8.81 -18.63 -11.62
N ARG A 11 -8.02 -17.78 -10.88
CA ARG A 11 -8.54 -17.01 -9.75
C ARG A 11 -7.95 -15.61 -9.61
N LEU A 12 -6.62 -15.46 -9.53
CA LEU A 12 -5.95 -14.19 -9.25
C LEU A 12 -4.76 -13.97 -10.16
N TYR A 13 -4.72 -12.79 -10.80
CA TYR A 13 -3.73 -12.47 -11.82
C TYR A 13 -3.08 -11.12 -11.53
N TYR A 14 -1.79 -11.03 -11.81
CA TYR A 14 -1.07 -9.78 -11.91
C TYR A 14 -1.21 -9.21 -13.32
N VAL A 15 -1.75 -7.99 -13.45
CA VAL A 15 -1.97 -7.30 -14.73
C VAL A 15 -1.41 -5.88 -14.75
N GLY A 16 -0.59 -5.54 -13.76
CA GLY A 16 0.05 -4.24 -13.59
C GLY A 16 1.25 -3.99 -14.53
N ASP A 17 2.12 -3.09 -14.12
CA ASP A 17 3.36 -2.77 -14.84
C ASP A 17 4.61 -2.98 -13.96
N ASN A 18 5.76 -2.39 -14.31
CA ASN A 18 7.01 -2.56 -13.54
C ASN A 18 7.06 -1.75 -12.25
N GLU A 19 6.10 -0.88 -12.00
CA GLU A 19 6.06 0.04 -10.86
C GLU A 19 4.82 -0.21 -10.00
N VAL A 20 3.64 -0.23 -10.64
CA VAL A 20 2.35 -0.32 -9.96
C VAL A 20 1.74 -1.71 -10.19
N ALA A 21 1.40 -2.34 -9.09
CA ALA A 21 0.74 -3.63 -9.13
C ALA A 21 -0.77 -3.44 -9.24
N ILE A 22 -1.33 -4.03 -10.27
CA ILE A 22 -2.77 -4.12 -10.51
C ILE A 22 -3.14 -5.59 -10.57
N TYR A 23 -4.27 -5.94 -10.02
CA TYR A 23 -4.70 -7.33 -9.95
C TYR A 23 -6.09 -7.51 -10.56
N LEU A 24 -6.27 -8.65 -11.22
CA LEU A 24 -7.57 -9.10 -11.68
C LEU A 24 -7.93 -10.38 -10.95
N THR A 25 -9.11 -10.44 -10.36
CA THR A 25 -9.65 -11.68 -9.78
C THR A 25 -10.95 -12.09 -10.48
N GLN A 26 -11.15 -13.39 -10.61
CA GLN A 26 -12.34 -13.97 -11.22
C GLN A 26 -13.06 -14.87 -10.22
N ALA A 27 -14.36 -14.67 -10.07
CA ALA A 27 -15.25 -15.56 -9.32
C ALA A 27 -15.72 -16.75 -10.18
N ASP A 28 -16.29 -17.78 -9.55
CA ASP A 28 -16.72 -19.01 -10.26
C ASP A 28 -17.88 -18.76 -11.23
N ASP A 29 -18.71 -17.74 -10.98
CA ASP A 29 -19.79 -17.33 -11.89
C ASP A 29 -19.32 -16.50 -13.09
N GLY A 30 -18.02 -16.19 -13.14
CA GLY A 30 -17.39 -15.40 -14.19
C GLY A 30 -17.24 -13.92 -13.84
N THR A 31 -17.74 -13.45 -12.69
CA THR A 31 -17.57 -12.05 -12.25
C THR A 31 -16.10 -11.67 -12.21
N LEU A 32 -15.73 -10.59 -12.89
CA LEU A 32 -14.38 -10.05 -12.97
C LEU A 32 -14.24 -8.78 -12.14
N ILE A 33 -13.21 -8.75 -11.28
CA ILE A 33 -12.94 -7.65 -10.35
C ILE A 33 -11.52 -7.18 -10.58
N LEU A 34 -11.36 -5.91 -11.00
CA LEU A 34 -10.08 -5.24 -11.14
C LEU A 34 -9.76 -4.48 -9.87
N LEU A 35 -8.54 -4.63 -9.35
CA LEU A 35 -8.03 -3.98 -8.17
C LEU A 35 -7.00 -2.94 -8.56
N ASP A 36 -7.30 -1.69 -8.25
CA ASP A 36 -6.62 -0.48 -8.72
C ASP A 36 -6.60 -0.31 -10.25
N ALA A 37 -6.15 0.85 -10.72
CA ALA A 37 -6.20 1.22 -12.12
C ALA A 37 -4.89 1.87 -12.63
N GLY A 38 -3.88 2.00 -11.77
CA GLY A 38 -2.53 2.41 -12.16
C GLY A 38 -2.36 3.85 -12.67
N TRP A 39 -1.25 4.10 -13.32
CA TRP A 39 -0.84 5.42 -13.78
C TRP A 39 -1.77 6.02 -14.84
N PRO A 40 -2.00 7.36 -14.83
CA PRO A 40 -2.72 8.05 -15.89
C PRO A 40 -2.17 7.74 -17.28
N ALA A 41 -3.05 7.63 -18.26
CA ALA A 41 -2.75 7.35 -19.69
C ALA A 41 -2.11 5.95 -19.95
N SER A 42 -2.16 5.03 -18.97
CA SER A 42 -1.68 3.65 -19.14
C SER A 42 -2.81 2.64 -19.38
N GLY A 43 -4.06 3.08 -19.47
CA GLY A 43 -5.23 2.20 -19.59
C GLY A 43 -5.15 1.23 -20.76
N TYR A 44 -4.59 1.67 -21.90
CA TYR A 44 -4.38 0.78 -23.05
C TYR A 44 -3.38 -0.36 -22.76
N GLN A 45 -2.35 -0.09 -21.95
CA GLN A 45 -1.41 -1.13 -21.54
C GLN A 45 -2.08 -2.16 -20.62
N TYR A 46 -2.83 -1.69 -19.61
CA TYR A 46 -3.54 -2.58 -18.69
C TYR A 46 -4.63 -3.40 -19.41
N TRP A 47 -5.33 -2.77 -20.35
CA TRP A 47 -6.23 -3.49 -21.24
C TRP A 47 -5.57 -4.69 -21.91
N ARG A 48 -4.38 -4.48 -22.52
CA ARG A 48 -3.63 -5.55 -23.18
C ARG A 48 -3.09 -6.58 -22.21
N ASN A 49 -2.73 -6.19 -21.01
CA ASN A 49 -2.27 -7.10 -19.98
C ASN A 49 -3.40 -8.05 -19.54
N ILE A 50 -4.61 -7.53 -19.44
CA ILE A 50 -5.82 -8.33 -19.14
C ILE A 50 -6.13 -9.28 -20.30
N GLU A 51 -6.09 -8.81 -21.57
CA GLU A 51 -6.24 -9.66 -22.74
C GLU A 51 -5.19 -10.78 -22.80
N ALA A 52 -3.95 -10.50 -22.41
CA ALA A 52 -2.86 -11.48 -22.37
C ALA A 52 -3.13 -12.62 -21.37
N MET A 53 -3.92 -12.38 -20.33
CA MET A 53 -4.38 -13.40 -19.38
C MET A 53 -5.60 -14.18 -19.88
N GLY A 54 -6.10 -13.87 -21.08
CA GLY A 54 -7.23 -14.55 -21.69
C GLY A 54 -8.60 -13.95 -21.38
N PHE A 55 -8.65 -12.78 -20.76
CA PHE A 55 -9.89 -12.09 -20.41
C PHE A 55 -10.23 -10.99 -21.42
N ASP A 56 -11.51 -10.75 -21.59
CA ASP A 56 -12.00 -9.56 -22.28
C ASP A 56 -12.20 -8.43 -21.24
N PRO A 57 -11.46 -7.30 -21.33
CA PRO A 57 -11.63 -6.21 -20.38
C PRO A 57 -13.05 -5.62 -20.35
N ARG A 58 -13.87 -5.89 -21.40
CA ARG A 58 -15.28 -5.46 -21.42
C ARG A 58 -16.16 -6.22 -20.42
N ASP A 59 -15.66 -7.39 -19.98
CA ASP A 59 -16.35 -8.25 -19.01
C ASP A 59 -16.00 -7.91 -17.57
N ILE A 60 -15.22 -6.82 -17.31
CA ILE A 60 -14.96 -6.34 -15.95
C ILE A 60 -16.26 -5.82 -15.36
N ASP A 61 -16.68 -6.42 -14.25
CA ASP A 61 -17.90 -6.04 -13.51
C ASP A 61 -17.62 -5.01 -12.43
N TYR A 62 -16.42 -5.04 -11.83
CA TYR A 62 -16.06 -4.17 -10.71
C TYR A 62 -14.63 -3.63 -10.86
N ILE A 63 -14.46 -2.35 -10.50
CA ILE A 63 -13.15 -1.72 -10.30
C ILE A 63 -13.12 -1.25 -8.84
N LEU A 64 -12.20 -1.78 -8.06
CA LEU A 64 -12.02 -1.45 -6.65
C LEU A 64 -10.74 -0.62 -6.50
N LEU A 65 -10.88 0.64 -6.08
CA LEU A 65 -9.76 1.56 -5.90
C LEU A 65 -9.34 1.62 -4.44
N THR A 66 -8.03 1.55 -4.17
CA THR A 66 -7.50 1.59 -2.81
C THR A 66 -7.45 3.00 -2.25
N HIS A 67 -7.09 3.99 -3.07
CA HIS A 67 -7.03 5.40 -2.65
C HIS A 67 -6.86 6.37 -3.82
N GLY A 68 -6.99 7.65 -3.53
CA GLY A 68 -7.05 8.75 -4.50
C GLY A 68 -5.71 9.25 -5.05
N HIS A 69 -4.60 8.49 -5.01
CA HIS A 69 -3.38 8.88 -5.72
C HIS A 69 -3.39 8.44 -7.18
N GLY A 70 -2.79 9.28 -8.03
CA GLY A 70 -2.83 9.11 -9.47
C GLY A 70 -2.19 7.82 -10.00
N ASP A 71 -1.31 7.19 -9.23
CA ASP A 71 -0.71 5.90 -9.56
C ASP A 71 -1.61 4.70 -9.23
N GLN A 72 -2.71 4.91 -8.53
CA GLN A 72 -3.69 3.87 -8.22
C GLN A 72 -5.01 4.04 -8.97
N TYR A 73 -5.56 5.25 -9.03
CA TYR A 73 -6.80 5.50 -9.76
C TYR A 73 -6.61 5.99 -11.20
N GLY A 74 -5.38 6.33 -11.59
CA GLY A 74 -5.07 7.21 -12.73
C GLY A 74 -5.72 6.85 -14.05
N THR A 75 -5.85 5.57 -14.39
CA THR A 75 -6.57 5.14 -15.60
C THR A 75 -8.00 4.68 -15.32
N GLY A 76 -8.50 4.80 -14.09
CA GLY A 76 -9.83 4.30 -13.73
C GLY A 76 -10.93 4.87 -14.64
N ALA A 77 -10.94 6.17 -14.87
CA ALA A 77 -11.90 6.81 -15.78
C ALA A 77 -11.65 6.49 -17.26
N GLU A 78 -10.38 6.29 -17.66
CA GLU A 78 -10.02 5.87 -19.02
C GLU A 78 -10.53 4.44 -19.27
N LEU A 79 -10.22 3.50 -18.38
CA LEU A 79 -10.71 2.13 -18.45
C LEU A 79 -12.24 2.07 -18.42
N ASP A 80 -12.86 2.82 -17.52
CA ASP A 80 -14.31 2.97 -17.46
C ASP A 80 -14.91 3.37 -18.82
N THR A 81 -14.33 4.41 -19.42
CA THR A 81 -14.74 4.92 -20.72
C THR A 81 -14.51 3.88 -21.83
N MET A 82 -13.37 3.19 -21.81
CA MET A 82 -13.05 2.14 -22.78
C MET A 82 -14.03 0.97 -22.69
N ILE A 83 -14.31 0.51 -21.47
CA ILE A 83 -15.26 -0.58 -21.20
C ILE A 83 -16.66 -0.19 -21.69
N LYS A 84 -17.16 0.98 -21.31
CA LYS A 84 -18.48 1.48 -21.75
C LYS A 84 -18.58 1.62 -23.27
N ASN A 85 -17.57 2.21 -23.91
CA ASN A 85 -17.54 2.38 -25.37
C ASN A 85 -17.50 1.04 -26.10
N ALA A 86 -16.94 0.02 -25.51
CA ALA A 86 -16.91 -1.34 -26.02
C ALA A 86 -18.19 -2.13 -25.72
N GLY A 87 -19.16 -1.54 -24.98
CA GLY A 87 -20.44 -2.16 -24.65
C GLY A 87 -20.49 -2.94 -23.35
N GLY A 88 -19.42 -2.82 -22.51
CA GLY A 88 -19.40 -3.35 -21.15
C GLY A 88 -20.13 -2.43 -20.16
N ASP A 89 -20.41 -2.96 -18.98
CA ASP A 89 -20.97 -2.24 -17.83
C ASP A 89 -20.27 -2.71 -16.55
N ARG A 90 -19.96 -1.82 -15.65
CA ARG A 90 -19.21 -2.11 -14.41
C ARG A 90 -19.55 -1.10 -13.32
N VAL A 91 -19.21 -1.47 -12.07
CA VAL A 91 -19.35 -0.65 -10.87
C VAL A 91 -17.97 -0.28 -10.33
N VAL A 92 -17.71 1.02 -10.15
CA VAL A 92 -16.47 1.53 -9.56
C VAL A 92 -16.70 1.86 -8.10
N TYR A 93 -15.83 1.32 -7.23
CA TYR A 93 -15.82 1.59 -5.80
C TYR A 93 -14.59 2.39 -5.38
N GLU A 94 -14.79 3.35 -4.49
CA GLU A 94 -13.73 4.13 -3.84
C GLU A 94 -14.15 4.48 -2.42
N CYS A 95 -13.21 4.90 -1.58
CA CYS A 95 -13.54 5.48 -0.30
C CYS A 95 -14.17 6.86 -0.46
N TYR A 96 -15.15 7.16 0.40
CA TYR A 96 -15.86 8.44 0.36
C TYR A 96 -14.92 9.63 0.54
N GLU A 97 -13.99 9.53 1.48
CA GLU A 97 -13.05 10.60 1.82
C GLU A 97 -12.12 10.95 0.64
N ASP A 98 -11.67 9.96 -0.11
CA ASP A 98 -10.81 10.18 -1.27
C ASP A 98 -11.61 10.63 -2.50
N THR A 99 -12.85 10.13 -2.67
CA THR A 99 -13.70 10.50 -3.79
C THR A 99 -14.12 11.98 -3.77
N TYR A 100 -14.45 12.51 -2.60
CA TYR A 100 -14.92 13.90 -2.47
C TYR A 100 -13.84 14.90 -2.08
N GLY A 101 -12.58 14.47 -1.96
CA GLY A 101 -11.51 15.36 -1.59
C GLY A 101 -11.68 15.98 -0.23
N TYR A 102 -12.38 15.29 0.62
CA TYR A 102 -12.44 15.68 2.00
C TYR A 102 -11.07 15.45 2.65
N ASP A 103 -10.14 16.27 2.22
CA ASP A 103 -9.19 16.72 3.19
C ASP A 103 -9.99 17.56 4.19
N ILE A 104 -10.43 16.89 5.26
CA ILE A 104 -11.04 17.55 6.41
C ILE A 104 -10.14 18.65 7.00
N TYR A 105 -8.92 18.80 6.51
CA TYR A 105 -7.90 19.74 6.94
C TYR A 105 -7.53 20.79 5.89
N GLY A 106 -8.16 20.78 4.72
CA GLY A 106 -8.03 21.85 3.71
C GLY A 106 -6.71 21.87 2.94
N PHE A 107 -6.12 20.70 2.64
CA PHE A 107 -4.92 20.63 1.80
C PHE A 107 -5.25 20.77 0.31
N PRO A 108 -4.79 21.86 -0.35
CA PRO A 108 -5.00 22.05 -1.78
C PRO A 108 -4.34 20.97 -2.65
N GLU A 109 -3.36 20.26 -2.11
CA GLU A 109 -2.62 19.21 -2.82
C GLU A 109 -3.45 17.93 -2.98
N ILE A 110 -4.35 17.66 -2.05
CA ILE A 110 -5.29 16.55 -2.16
C ILE A 110 -6.59 17.02 -2.81
N THR A 111 -7.08 18.21 -2.46
CA THR A 111 -8.27 18.80 -3.08
C THR A 111 -8.06 19.17 -4.56
N GLY A 112 -6.84 19.58 -4.97
CA GLY A 112 -6.50 19.84 -6.37
C GLY A 112 -6.52 18.60 -7.26
N ILE A 113 -6.45 17.42 -6.69
CA ILE A 113 -6.58 16.17 -7.43
C ILE A 113 -8.05 15.84 -7.69
N ILE A 114 -8.97 16.32 -6.88
CA ILE A 114 -10.36 15.85 -6.84
C ILE A 114 -11.35 16.79 -7.51
N GLU A 115 -11.14 18.10 -7.48
CA GLU A 115 -12.08 19.07 -8.11
C GLU A 115 -12.14 18.95 -9.64
N ASP A 116 -11.11 18.39 -10.29
CA ASP A 116 -11.02 18.24 -11.75
C ASP A 116 -10.70 16.82 -12.23
N THR A 117 -10.77 15.81 -11.36
CA THR A 117 -10.37 14.47 -11.78
C THR A 117 -11.52 13.65 -12.32
N PRO A 118 -11.24 12.89 -13.39
CA PRO A 118 -12.19 11.92 -13.94
C PRO A 118 -12.68 10.86 -12.95
N VAL A 119 -11.96 10.64 -11.83
CA VAL A 119 -12.32 9.66 -10.79
C VAL A 119 -13.66 9.97 -10.17
N LEU A 120 -13.91 11.22 -9.74
CA LEU A 120 -15.16 11.60 -9.12
C LEU A 120 -16.38 11.27 -9.99
N ASN A 121 -16.23 11.38 -11.32
CA ASN A 121 -17.29 11.09 -12.28
C ASN A 121 -17.41 9.61 -12.62
N ALA A 122 -16.42 8.79 -12.24
CA ALA A 122 -16.39 7.35 -12.50
C ALA A 122 -16.82 6.52 -11.28
N VAL A 123 -16.78 7.08 -10.05
CA VAL A 123 -17.13 6.35 -8.83
C VAL A 123 -18.65 6.21 -8.71
N ASP A 124 -19.09 4.98 -8.59
CA ASP A 124 -20.52 4.62 -8.47
C ASP A 124 -20.94 4.36 -7.03
N LYS A 125 -20.04 3.81 -6.21
CA LYS A 125 -20.34 3.39 -4.83
C LYS A 125 -19.16 3.59 -3.89
N PHE A 126 -19.47 3.66 -2.59
CA PHE A 126 -18.49 3.75 -1.52
C PHE A 126 -18.39 2.43 -0.76
N TYR A 127 -17.19 2.19 -0.22
CA TYR A 127 -16.97 1.05 0.67
C TYR A 127 -17.73 1.22 1.99
N ILE A 128 -18.10 0.07 2.57
CA ILE A 128 -18.49 -0.02 3.97
C ILE A 128 -17.32 -0.66 4.71
N ASN A 129 -16.63 0.14 5.52
CA ASN A 129 -15.43 -0.28 6.24
C ASN A 129 -15.63 -1.61 6.99
N ASP A 130 -14.63 -2.48 6.90
CA ASP A 130 -14.57 -3.79 7.56
C ASP A 130 -15.78 -4.72 7.27
N THR A 131 -16.38 -4.57 6.09
CA THR A 131 -17.53 -5.35 5.66
C THR A 131 -17.21 -6.15 4.41
N TRP A 132 -17.50 -7.46 4.43
CA TRP A 132 -17.27 -8.32 3.29
C TRP A 132 -18.17 -7.97 2.10
N MET A 133 -17.53 -7.82 0.94
CA MET A 133 -18.17 -7.82 -0.37
C MET A 133 -18.12 -9.26 -0.89
N GLU A 134 -19.26 -9.87 -1.12
CA GLU A 134 -19.38 -11.28 -1.52
C GLU A 134 -19.56 -11.36 -3.05
N PHE A 135 -18.77 -12.23 -3.69
CA PHE A 135 -18.83 -12.53 -5.10
C PHE A 135 -18.97 -14.04 -5.28
N ASP A 136 -20.20 -14.52 -5.48
CA ASP A 136 -20.64 -15.92 -5.67
C ASP A 136 -20.19 -16.97 -4.62
N GLY A 137 -19.52 -16.56 -3.57
CA GLY A 137 -19.00 -17.44 -2.51
C GLY A 137 -17.59 -17.99 -2.76
N SER A 138 -17.02 -17.86 -3.95
CA SER A 138 -15.64 -18.26 -4.26
C SER A 138 -14.61 -17.13 -4.08
N VAL A 139 -15.09 -15.89 -4.15
CA VAL A 139 -14.32 -14.66 -3.93
C VAL A 139 -15.08 -13.78 -2.96
N ARG A 140 -14.44 -13.31 -1.90
CA ARG A 140 -14.91 -12.22 -1.09
C ARG A 140 -13.79 -11.27 -0.71
N ILE A 141 -14.09 -9.99 -0.66
CA ILE A 141 -13.13 -8.91 -0.48
C ILE A 141 -13.63 -8.01 0.63
N LYS A 142 -12.76 -7.72 1.60
CA LYS A 142 -13.07 -6.84 2.72
C LYS A 142 -12.22 -5.59 2.67
N PRO A 143 -12.78 -4.42 2.36
CA PRO A 143 -12.09 -3.14 2.50
C PRO A 143 -11.95 -2.81 3.98
N VAL A 144 -10.76 -2.39 4.37
CA VAL A 144 -10.42 -1.95 5.72
C VAL A 144 -9.81 -0.57 5.62
N LEU A 145 -10.49 0.44 6.15
CA LEU A 145 -9.97 1.80 6.16
C LEU A 145 -8.67 1.88 6.98
N THR A 146 -7.59 2.18 6.30
CA THR A 146 -6.25 2.36 6.85
C THR A 146 -5.73 3.76 6.51
N ALA A 147 -6.54 4.76 6.84
CA ALA A 147 -6.22 6.16 6.59
C ALA A 147 -4.81 6.54 7.04
N GLY A 148 -4.17 7.45 6.31
CA GLY A 148 -2.84 7.96 6.68
C GLY A 148 -1.91 8.15 5.50
N HIS A 149 -1.98 7.28 4.50
CA HIS A 149 -1.37 7.47 3.19
C HIS A 149 -2.18 8.53 2.41
N THR A 150 -3.48 8.34 2.37
CA THR A 150 -4.51 9.36 2.10
C THR A 150 -5.58 9.28 3.20
N ASN A 151 -6.55 10.19 3.20
CA ASN A 151 -7.66 10.16 4.15
C ASN A 151 -8.55 8.92 3.99
N GLY A 152 -8.69 8.45 2.76
CA GLY A 152 -9.56 7.35 2.38
C GLY A 152 -8.83 6.09 1.92
N THR A 153 -7.58 5.90 2.32
CA THR A 153 -6.86 4.67 1.96
C THR A 153 -7.54 3.45 2.55
N ASP A 154 -7.98 2.54 1.68
CA ASP A 154 -8.46 1.21 2.03
C ASP A 154 -7.39 0.15 1.75
N SER A 155 -7.18 -0.74 2.70
CA SER A 155 -6.48 -2.01 2.52
C SER A 155 -7.49 -3.11 2.27
N PHE A 156 -7.12 -4.14 1.52
CA PHE A 156 -8.04 -5.22 1.20
C PHE A 156 -7.59 -6.54 1.79
N ILE A 157 -8.55 -7.27 2.31
CA ILE A 157 -8.38 -8.66 2.70
C ILE A 157 -9.26 -9.50 1.77
N PHE A 158 -8.63 -10.44 1.08
CA PHE A 158 -9.29 -11.36 0.17
C PHE A 158 -9.43 -12.72 0.82
N GLU A 159 -10.56 -13.37 0.63
CA GLU A 159 -10.70 -14.80 0.75
C GLU A 159 -11.05 -15.36 -0.63
N LEU A 160 -10.15 -16.16 -1.18
CA LEU A 160 -10.22 -16.70 -2.53
C LEU A 160 -10.18 -18.22 -2.46
N THR A 161 -11.17 -18.89 -3.05
CA THR A 161 -11.12 -20.35 -3.21
C THR A 161 -10.23 -20.68 -4.40
N ASP A 162 -9.14 -21.41 -4.16
CA ASP A 162 -8.27 -21.91 -5.22
C ASP A 162 -9.00 -23.01 -6.01
N PRO A 163 -9.24 -22.83 -7.32
CA PRO A 163 -10.00 -23.80 -8.12
C PRO A 163 -9.33 -25.18 -8.22
N ALA A 164 -8.00 -25.23 -8.11
CA ALA A 164 -7.25 -26.48 -8.24
C ALA A 164 -7.32 -27.34 -6.99
N THR A 165 -7.36 -26.73 -5.81
CA THR A 165 -7.31 -27.43 -4.52
C THR A 165 -8.61 -27.38 -3.73
N ASN A 166 -9.51 -26.48 -4.10
CA ASN A 166 -10.73 -26.14 -3.36
C ASN A 166 -10.44 -25.64 -1.93
N GLU A 167 -9.25 -25.11 -1.70
CA GLU A 167 -8.85 -24.48 -0.46
C GLU A 167 -9.15 -22.98 -0.51
N THR A 168 -9.69 -22.42 0.57
CA THR A 168 -9.84 -20.98 0.69
C THR A 168 -8.55 -20.37 1.24
N LEU A 169 -7.96 -19.47 0.48
CA LEU A 169 -6.74 -18.73 0.82
C LEU A 169 -7.08 -17.32 1.27
N THR A 170 -6.45 -16.87 2.35
CA THR A 170 -6.52 -15.47 2.77
C THR A 170 -5.33 -14.69 2.22
N ILE A 171 -5.59 -13.64 1.46
CA ILE A 171 -4.57 -12.77 0.87
C ILE A 171 -4.75 -11.35 1.38
N SER A 172 -3.67 -10.71 1.80
CA SER A 172 -3.67 -9.33 2.27
C SER A 172 -3.01 -8.38 1.28
N TYR A 173 -3.56 -7.17 1.22
CA TYR A 173 -3.11 -6.09 0.36
C TYR A 173 -3.16 -4.76 1.13
N LEU A 174 -2.00 -4.14 1.40
CA LEU A 174 -1.94 -2.84 2.04
C LEU A 174 -2.18 -1.75 1.01
N GLY A 175 -3.23 -0.94 1.20
CA GLY A 175 -3.67 0.06 0.25
C GLY A 175 -2.78 1.28 0.12
N GLY A 176 -1.92 1.57 1.09
CA GLY A 176 -0.99 2.69 1.05
C GLY A 176 0.31 2.37 1.77
N TYR A 177 1.45 2.74 1.17
CA TYR A 177 2.75 2.28 1.66
C TYR A 177 3.40 3.18 2.71
N GLY A 178 3.07 4.45 2.75
CA GLY A 178 3.71 5.42 3.65
C GLY A 178 2.82 6.61 3.94
N VAL A 179 3.34 7.54 4.71
CA VAL A 179 2.60 8.75 5.12
C VAL A 179 2.85 9.97 4.24
N ASN A 180 3.49 9.80 3.08
CA ASN A 180 3.65 10.79 2.00
C ASN A 180 3.80 12.25 2.44
N GLY A 181 4.93 12.61 3.05
CA GLY A 181 5.17 13.97 3.51
C GLY A 181 4.38 14.39 4.76
N ASN A 182 3.52 13.52 5.29
CA ASN A 182 2.90 13.69 6.61
C ASN A 182 3.92 13.40 7.73
N THR A 183 5.19 13.68 7.47
CA THR A 183 6.33 13.34 8.31
C THR A 183 6.59 14.34 9.43
N LYS A 184 5.92 15.49 9.40
CA LYS A 184 6.09 16.51 10.43
C LYS A 184 4.94 16.43 11.43
N TYR A 185 5.16 15.69 12.49
CA TYR A 185 4.26 15.70 13.63
C TYR A 185 4.68 16.81 14.61
N ASP A 186 3.85 17.82 14.71
CA ASP A 186 3.88 18.80 15.80
C ASP A 186 2.45 18.99 16.28
N PRO A 187 2.01 18.24 17.31
CA PRO A 187 0.63 18.29 17.79
C PRO A 187 0.23 19.67 18.30
N ASP A 188 1.19 20.48 18.71
CA ASP A 188 0.93 21.82 19.27
C ASP A 188 0.91 22.91 18.18
N ASN A 189 1.60 22.68 17.05
CA ASN A 189 1.77 23.64 15.95
C ASN A 189 1.48 23.06 14.57
N ASP A 190 0.78 21.92 14.49
CA ASP A 190 0.35 21.35 13.22
C ASP A 190 -1.00 21.97 12.77
N PRO A 191 -0.97 23.15 12.07
CA PRO A 191 -2.20 23.79 11.61
C PRO A 191 -2.91 22.99 10.54
N THR A 192 -2.32 21.86 10.13
CA THR A 192 -2.71 21.08 8.99
C THR A 192 -3.32 19.73 9.37
N GLY A 193 -3.25 19.33 10.65
CA GLY A 193 -3.78 18.07 11.15
C GLY A 193 -3.09 16.79 10.62
N ARG A 194 -1.92 16.95 9.94
CA ARG A 194 -1.16 15.81 9.37
C ARG A 194 -0.73 14.79 10.42
N GLY A 195 -0.54 15.25 11.68
CA GLY A 195 -0.28 14.36 12.81
C GLY A 195 -1.40 13.34 13.04
N TYR A 196 -2.64 13.69 12.76
CA TYR A 196 -3.75 12.75 12.82
C TYR A 196 -3.61 11.60 11.81
N LEU A 197 -3.23 11.91 10.57
CA LEU A 197 -3.04 10.90 9.52
C LEU A 197 -1.91 9.92 9.85
N ARG A 198 -0.84 10.39 10.50
CA ARG A 198 0.22 9.49 11.00
C ARG A 198 -0.29 8.52 12.05
N LEU A 199 -1.03 9.03 13.02
CA LEU A 199 -1.62 8.21 14.08
C LEU A 199 -2.64 7.23 13.51
N ALA A 200 -3.47 7.69 12.57
CA ALA A 200 -4.44 6.85 11.88
C ALA A 200 -3.75 5.72 11.11
N PHE A 201 -2.64 6.01 10.40
CA PHE A 201 -1.87 5.01 9.69
C PHE A 201 -1.25 3.98 10.64
N GLN A 202 -0.62 4.43 11.73
CA GLN A 202 -0.10 3.51 12.74
C GLN A 202 -1.20 2.64 13.36
N TYR A 203 -2.36 3.22 13.61
CA TYR A 203 -3.51 2.47 14.12
C TYR A 203 -3.99 1.43 13.10
N GLY A 204 -4.13 1.81 11.83
CA GLY A 204 -4.52 0.90 10.75
C GLY A 204 -3.55 -0.27 10.57
N LEU A 205 -2.24 0.01 10.58
CA LEU A 205 -1.21 -1.04 10.50
C LEU A 205 -1.29 -2.02 11.69
N ARG A 206 -1.47 -1.51 12.91
CA ARG A 206 -1.63 -2.35 14.10
C ARG A 206 -2.91 -3.17 14.06
N TYR A 207 -4.01 -2.55 13.62
CA TYR A 207 -5.28 -3.25 13.43
C TYR A 207 -5.13 -4.42 12.47
N LEU A 208 -4.54 -4.20 11.30
CA LEU A 208 -4.29 -5.25 10.33
C LEU A 208 -3.37 -6.35 10.88
N GLN A 209 -2.31 -5.97 11.61
CA GLN A 209 -1.39 -6.92 12.22
C GLN A 209 -2.06 -7.81 13.26
N GLN A 210 -3.04 -7.29 14.00
CA GLN A 210 -3.72 -8.00 15.07
C GLN A 210 -4.92 -8.82 14.61
N THR A 211 -5.52 -8.46 13.48
CA THR A 211 -6.80 -9.03 13.04
C THR A 211 -6.71 -9.87 11.77
N VAL A 212 -5.57 -9.81 11.06
CA VAL A 212 -5.40 -10.49 9.78
C VAL A 212 -4.20 -11.42 9.81
N GLU A 213 -4.45 -12.71 9.63
CA GLU A 213 -3.43 -13.77 9.47
C GLU A 213 -3.51 -14.32 8.05
N PRO A 214 -2.90 -13.66 7.05
CA PRO A 214 -3.01 -14.10 5.66
C PRO A 214 -2.10 -15.29 5.37
N ASP A 215 -2.52 -16.10 4.40
CA ASP A 215 -1.66 -17.11 3.80
C ASP A 215 -0.57 -16.47 2.93
N TYR A 216 -0.92 -15.38 2.25
CA TYR A 216 -0.01 -14.62 1.38
C TYR A 216 -0.31 -13.13 1.42
N MET A 217 0.69 -12.33 1.06
CA MET A 217 0.49 -10.90 0.80
C MET A 217 0.79 -10.56 -0.66
N ILE A 218 0.12 -9.54 -1.16
CA ILE A 218 0.42 -8.93 -2.46
C ILE A 218 0.71 -7.43 -2.26
N PRO A 219 1.69 -6.86 -2.97
CA PRO A 219 2.08 -5.48 -2.82
C PRO A 219 1.27 -4.55 -3.72
N GLN A 220 1.25 -3.26 -3.40
CA GLN A 220 0.72 -2.20 -4.25
C GLN A 220 1.74 -1.73 -5.31
N HIS A 221 3.03 -1.82 -4.98
CA HIS A 221 4.12 -1.52 -5.89
C HIS A 221 5.13 -2.65 -5.93
N THR A 222 5.76 -2.84 -7.09
CA THR A 222 6.72 -3.95 -7.32
C THR A 222 7.98 -3.84 -6.46
N ASN A 223 8.35 -2.63 -6.02
CA ASN A 223 9.48 -2.41 -5.13
C ASN A 223 9.19 -2.69 -3.65
N GLN A 224 7.93 -2.93 -3.28
CA GLN A 224 7.54 -3.26 -1.91
C GLN A 224 7.70 -4.74 -1.60
N TYR A 225 7.51 -5.59 -2.60
CA TYR A 225 7.69 -7.03 -2.55
C TYR A 225 8.09 -7.54 -3.93
N PRO A 226 9.10 -8.41 -4.08
CA PRO A 226 9.72 -8.74 -5.35
C PRO A 226 8.88 -9.72 -6.19
N MET A 227 7.63 -9.37 -6.49
CA MET A 227 6.67 -10.21 -7.21
C MET A 227 7.17 -10.64 -8.60
N LEU A 228 7.78 -9.70 -9.34
CA LEU A 228 8.24 -9.95 -10.71
C LEU A 228 9.44 -10.91 -10.72
N GLU A 229 10.37 -10.75 -9.79
CA GLU A 229 11.52 -11.63 -9.63
C GLU A 229 11.09 -13.03 -9.18
N ILE A 230 10.12 -13.10 -8.28
CA ILE A 230 9.55 -14.36 -7.81
C ILE A 230 8.86 -15.08 -8.97
N ASN A 231 8.05 -14.38 -9.77
CA ASN A 231 7.40 -14.97 -10.94
C ASN A 231 8.43 -15.53 -11.94
N LYS A 232 9.44 -14.74 -12.26
CA LYS A 232 10.51 -15.17 -13.15
C LYS A 232 11.22 -16.43 -12.63
N ALA A 233 11.51 -16.48 -11.33
CA ALA A 233 12.14 -17.64 -10.71
C ALA A 233 11.21 -18.87 -10.70
N ALA A 234 9.90 -18.68 -10.56
CA ALA A 234 8.91 -19.73 -10.65
C ALA A 234 8.83 -20.30 -12.08
N GLU A 235 8.78 -19.45 -13.09
CA GLU A 235 8.78 -19.82 -14.50
C GLU A 235 10.05 -20.61 -14.90
N GLU A 236 11.22 -20.14 -14.49
CA GLU A 236 12.50 -20.82 -14.73
C GLU A 236 12.53 -22.24 -14.13
N LYS A 237 11.83 -22.45 -13.01
CA LYS A 237 11.69 -23.76 -12.34
C LYS A 237 10.52 -24.58 -12.85
N GLY A 238 9.61 -24.00 -13.63
CA GLY A 238 8.38 -24.65 -14.10
C GLY A 238 7.41 -24.98 -12.97
N ILE A 239 7.33 -24.12 -11.93
CA ILE A 239 6.41 -24.28 -10.80
C ILE A 239 5.39 -23.12 -10.74
N PRO A 240 4.20 -23.31 -10.14
CA PRO A 240 3.26 -22.25 -9.88
C PRO A 240 3.85 -21.13 -9.01
N PHE A 241 3.34 -19.90 -9.18
CA PHE A 241 3.82 -18.74 -8.42
C PHE A 241 3.78 -18.96 -6.90
N LEU A 242 2.68 -19.47 -6.36
CA LEU A 242 2.53 -19.70 -4.92
C LEU A 242 3.49 -20.74 -4.34
N GLU A 243 4.01 -21.65 -5.16
CA GLU A 243 5.04 -22.60 -4.71
C GLU A 243 6.43 -21.93 -4.54
N ALA A 244 6.63 -20.77 -5.16
CA ALA A 244 7.84 -19.98 -5.02
C ALA A 244 7.78 -18.97 -3.86
N VAL A 245 6.63 -18.82 -3.21
CA VAL A 245 6.37 -17.90 -2.09
C VAL A 245 6.20 -18.69 -0.80
N ASN A 246 6.74 -18.15 0.30
CA ASN A 246 6.49 -18.74 1.62
C ASN A 246 5.05 -18.47 2.05
N ARG A 247 4.31 -19.52 2.32
CA ARG A 247 2.96 -19.42 2.87
C ARG A 247 3.01 -19.04 4.35
N GLY A 248 2.10 -18.18 4.77
CA GLY A 248 1.88 -17.77 6.16
C GLY A 248 2.04 -16.27 6.36
N SER A 249 1.66 -15.82 7.54
CA SER A 249 1.59 -14.39 7.89
C SER A 249 2.94 -13.71 8.13
N TYR A 250 4.06 -14.44 8.11
CA TYR A 250 5.39 -13.89 8.43
C TYR A 250 5.77 -12.69 7.56
N GLU A 251 5.60 -12.80 6.24
CA GLU A 251 5.93 -11.71 5.31
C GLU A 251 5.03 -10.50 5.54
N TRP A 252 3.76 -10.72 5.81
CA TRP A 252 2.80 -9.67 6.14
C TRP A 252 3.14 -8.94 7.43
N VAL A 253 3.36 -9.67 8.51
CA VAL A 253 3.74 -9.10 9.80
C VAL A 253 5.03 -8.29 9.67
N ASN A 254 6.06 -8.87 9.04
CA ASN A 254 7.33 -8.20 8.81
C ASN A 254 7.19 -6.94 7.94
N PHE A 255 6.32 -6.97 6.93
CA PHE A 255 6.01 -5.82 6.09
C PHE A 255 5.35 -4.69 6.89
N LEU A 256 4.33 -4.99 7.70
CA LEU A 256 3.65 -4.02 8.56
C LEU A 256 4.58 -3.46 9.64
N GLU A 257 5.40 -4.30 10.27
CA GLU A 257 6.38 -3.86 11.28
C GLU A 257 7.40 -2.89 10.69
N LYS A 258 7.90 -3.15 9.49
CA LYS A 258 8.79 -2.23 8.79
C LYS A 258 8.13 -0.87 8.54
N ARG A 259 6.84 -0.84 8.21
CA ARG A 259 6.09 0.42 8.01
C ARG A 259 5.91 1.16 9.32
N GLN A 260 5.53 0.49 10.39
CA GLN A 260 5.44 1.07 11.73
C GLN A 260 6.78 1.62 12.21
N ALA A 261 7.86 0.88 11.97
CA ALA A 261 9.21 1.29 12.34
C ALA A 261 9.65 2.60 11.65
N VAL A 262 9.34 2.76 10.36
CA VAL A 262 9.64 3.99 9.61
C VAL A 262 8.96 5.20 10.25
N ILE A 263 7.67 5.09 10.56
CA ILE A 263 6.89 6.19 11.14
C ILE A 263 7.41 6.53 12.54
N THR A 264 7.63 5.51 13.37
CA THR A 264 8.14 5.69 14.74
C THR A 264 9.49 6.40 14.75
N TYR A 265 10.37 6.04 13.84
CA TYR A 265 11.66 6.73 13.74
C TYR A 265 11.52 8.18 13.32
N GLU A 266 10.71 8.48 12.33
CA GLU A 266 10.52 9.86 11.91
C GLU A 266 10.00 10.72 13.07
N ASP A 267 9.09 10.17 13.90
CA ASP A 267 8.64 10.85 15.12
C ASP A 267 9.78 11.10 16.10
N TYR A 268 10.59 10.09 16.38
CA TYR A 268 11.74 10.23 17.26
C TYR A 268 12.79 11.18 16.70
N TYR A 269 13.04 11.13 15.40
CA TYR A 269 13.98 12.03 14.76
C TYR A 269 13.52 13.48 14.86
N GLN A 270 12.26 13.79 14.59
CA GLN A 270 11.75 15.15 14.69
C GLN A 270 11.79 15.66 16.13
N ASN A 271 11.42 14.83 17.11
CA ASN A 271 11.52 15.19 18.53
C ASN A 271 12.97 15.43 18.96
N TRP A 272 13.89 14.56 18.55
CA TRP A 272 15.31 14.72 18.83
C TRP A 272 15.90 15.96 18.13
N LYS A 273 15.51 16.24 16.90
CA LYS A 273 15.94 17.43 16.15
C LYS A 273 15.50 18.73 16.82
N ALA A 274 14.35 18.74 17.46
CA ALA A 274 13.84 19.89 18.19
C ALA A 274 14.60 20.15 19.50
N ASP A 275 15.08 19.09 20.17
CA ASP A 275 15.83 19.15 21.44
C ASP A 275 16.97 18.10 21.41
N PRO A 276 18.06 18.39 20.65
CA PRO A 276 19.11 17.41 20.43
C PRO A 276 19.84 17.04 21.71
N LYS A 277 19.90 15.73 22.01
CA LYS A 277 20.59 15.18 23.17
C LYS A 277 21.51 14.04 22.75
N ASP A 278 22.60 13.85 23.48
CA ASP A 278 23.46 12.70 23.35
C ASP A 278 22.85 11.46 24.02
N GLU A 279 23.55 10.35 23.95
CA GLU A 279 23.14 9.06 24.54
C GLU A 279 22.96 9.07 26.05
N PHE A 280 23.44 10.12 26.74
CA PHE A 280 23.34 10.29 28.17
C PHE A 280 22.26 11.32 28.55
N GLY A 281 21.55 11.88 27.56
CA GLY A 281 20.53 12.91 27.76
C GLY A 281 21.09 14.32 27.93
N THR A 282 22.38 14.55 27.59
CA THR A 282 23.02 15.87 27.66
C THR A 282 22.68 16.66 26.39
N GLU A 283 22.28 17.92 26.56
CA GLU A 283 22.03 18.81 25.42
C GLU A 283 23.29 18.97 24.55
N ILE A 284 23.11 18.90 23.25
CA ILE A 284 24.17 19.06 22.24
C ILE A 284 23.72 20.05 21.17
N THR A 285 24.73 20.72 20.59
CA THR A 285 24.48 21.55 19.41
C THR A 285 24.73 20.71 18.14
N VAL A 286 23.78 20.74 17.23
CA VAL A 286 23.85 20.05 15.95
C VAL A 286 23.87 21.09 14.83
N THR A 287 24.80 20.94 13.90
CA THR A 287 24.91 21.84 12.73
C THR A 287 23.98 21.40 11.62
N ASP A 288 23.62 22.31 10.72
CA ASP A 288 22.81 21.99 9.54
C ASP A 288 23.45 20.91 8.65
N ALA A 289 24.79 20.89 8.55
CA ALA A 289 25.51 19.87 7.79
C ALA A 289 25.38 18.47 8.40
N GLU A 290 25.37 18.38 9.73
CA GLU A 290 25.15 17.12 10.46
C GLU A 290 23.70 16.67 10.31
N LEU A 291 22.73 17.57 10.40
CA LEU A 291 21.32 17.25 10.13
C LEU A 291 21.12 16.74 8.71
N GLN A 292 21.71 17.42 7.70
CA GLN A 292 21.65 16.97 6.31
C GLN A 292 22.25 15.57 6.12
N THR A 293 23.34 15.25 6.86
CA THR A 293 23.94 13.92 6.83
C THR A 293 23.01 12.85 7.41
N ILE A 294 22.35 13.15 8.52
CA ILE A 294 21.35 12.25 9.14
C ILE A 294 20.16 12.04 8.21
N GLU A 295 19.65 13.13 7.63
CA GLU A 295 18.50 13.09 6.72
C GLU A 295 18.82 12.35 5.42
N ALA A 296 20.04 12.52 4.88
CA ALA A 296 20.49 11.81 3.68
C ALA A 296 20.73 10.31 3.90
N ALA A 297 21.03 9.90 5.14
CA ALA A 297 21.16 8.49 5.49
C ALA A 297 19.81 7.75 5.41
N GLY A 298 18.72 8.48 5.44
CA GLY A 298 17.36 7.99 5.30
C GLY A 298 16.92 7.02 6.39
N PRO A 299 15.68 6.60 6.36
CA PRO A 299 15.15 5.64 7.29
C PRO A 299 15.62 4.21 6.93
N TYR A 300 16.30 3.64 7.73
CA TYR A 300 16.67 2.33 8.25
C TYR A 300 16.31 1.10 7.51
N ARG A 301 17.26 0.21 7.59
CA ARG A 301 16.99 -1.22 7.52
C ARG A 301 17.03 -1.81 8.93
N ARG A 302 15.98 -2.49 9.34
CA ARG A 302 16.01 -3.36 10.51
C ARG A 302 16.62 -4.68 10.07
N GLU A 303 17.85 -4.94 10.52
CA GLU A 303 18.47 -6.26 10.40
C GLU A 303 18.61 -6.84 11.82
N GLY A 304 18.04 -8.03 12.05
CA GLY A 304 18.21 -8.76 13.29
C GLY A 304 17.59 -8.14 14.54
N GLY A 305 16.51 -7.36 14.41
CA GLY A 305 15.80 -6.77 15.56
C GLY A 305 16.43 -5.48 16.09
N THR A 306 17.49 -4.98 15.48
CA THR A 306 18.13 -3.70 15.79
C THR A 306 17.99 -2.74 14.63
N TYR A 307 17.69 -1.46 14.93
CA TYR A 307 17.75 -0.40 13.93
C TYR A 307 19.22 -0.16 13.61
N GLN A 308 19.66 -0.54 12.42
CA GLN A 308 20.99 -0.16 11.93
C GLN A 308 20.81 0.99 10.95
N ILE A 309 21.28 2.18 11.33
CA ILE A 309 21.64 3.21 10.39
C ILE A 309 23.07 2.90 9.97
N THR A 310 23.26 2.43 8.75
CA THR A 310 24.59 2.28 8.17
C THR A 310 25.05 3.66 7.73
N LEU A 311 25.76 4.34 8.60
CA LEU A 311 26.41 5.58 8.28
C LEU A 311 27.86 5.29 7.94
N THR A 312 28.26 5.74 6.78
CA THR A 312 29.61 5.53 6.24
C THR A 312 30.70 6.31 7.00
N ASP A 313 30.31 7.32 7.79
CA ASP A 313 31.20 8.06 8.70
C ASP A 313 30.44 8.38 9.98
N GLY A 314 30.62 7.53 10.99
CA GLY A 314 29.96 7.67 12.28
C GLY A 314 30.36 8.92 13.05
N GLY A 315 29.79 10.05 12.69
CA GLY A 315 29.81 11.21 13.54
C GLY A 315 29.22 10.87 14.92
N ARG A 316 29.78 11.40 15.98
CA ARG A 316 29.35 11.17 17.38
C ARG A 316 27.84 11.38 17.59
N ILE A 317 27.22 12.31 16.86
CA ILE A 317 25.80 12.64 16.93
C ILE A 317 24.92 11.49 16.39
N ILE A 318 25.35 10.87 15.30
CA ILE A 318 24.63 9.77 14.66
C ILE A 318 24.66 8.53 15.55
N GLN A 319 25.79 8.27 16.21
CA GLN A 319 25.89 7.19 17.20
C GLN A 319 25.01 7.46 18.43
N GLY A 320 24.96 8.70 18.90
CA GLY A 320 24.08 9.12 20.00
C GLY A 320 22.61 8.94 19.67
N PHE A 321 22.20 9.33 18.46
CA PHE A 321 20.84 9.15 18.00
C PHE A 321 20.45 7.66 17.90
N ASN A 322 21.30 6.82 17.33
CA ASN A 322 21.05 5.37 17.25
C ASN A 322 20.92 4.72 18.63
N ARG A 323 21.73 5.14 19.60
CA ARG A 323 21.64 4.64 20.97
C ARG A 323 20.38 5.12 21.68
N TYR A 324 19.98 6.36 21.45
CA TYR A 324 18.73 6.91 21.96
C TYR A 324 17.52 6.12 21.45
N MET A 325 17.48 5.82 20.17
CA MET A 325 16.44 4.99 19.56
C MET A 325 16.40 3.58 20.16
N ASN A 326 17.55 2.94 20.33
CA ASN A 326 17.66 1.62 20.95
C ASN A 326 17.25 1.58 22.43
N GLN A 327 17.32 2.70 23.13
CA GLN A 327 16.87 2.79 24.53
C GLN A 327 15.37 2.99 24.64
N THR A 328 14.77 3.74 23.73
CA THR A 328 13.34 4.02 23.75
C THR A 328 12.51 2.81 23.27
N ASP A 329 13.02 1.99 22.39
CA ASP A 329 12.39 0.71 22.01
C ASP A 329 12.28 -0.27 23.18
N LYS A 330 13.19 -0.21 24.16
CA LYS A 330 13.14 -1.03 25.38
C LYS A 330 12.10 -0.58 26.41
N LEU A 331 11.59 0.64 26.27
CA LEU A 331 10.58 1.20 27.18
C LEU A 331 9.14 1.02 26.67
N SER A 332 8.98 0.58 25.42
CA SER A 332 7.67 0.36 24.76
C SER A 332 7.28 -1.13 24.64
N GLY A 333 8.08 -2.02 25.22
CA GLY A 333 7.82 -3.47 25.29
C GLY A 333 6.96 -3.87 26.49
#